data_9e55b248ff47edbe4a6e01d36c5a3f6a
#
_entry.id   9e55b248ff47edbe4a6e01d36c5a3f6a
#
_cell.length_a   1.000
_cell.length_b   1.000
_cell.length_c   1.000
_cell.angle_alpha   90.00
_cell.angle_beta   90.00
_cell.angle_gamma   90.00
#
_symmetry.space_group_name_H-M   'P 1'
#
loop_
_entity.id
_entity.type
_entity.pdbx_description
1 polymer ?
#
loop_
_entity_poly.entity_id
_entity_poly.type
_entity_poly.pdbx_seq_one_letter_code
_entity_poly.pdbx_strand_id
1 'polypeptide(L)'
;MNQQRQSDRIYLSAMDFYGYHGVLEAERILGQPFQVDLTLELDLQRAGLLDDLNETVNYAQIYEQVRQIMEGEPRALLEKVAEEIAEEVLKNFSKIKGLTVKVAKQKAPIPGHFQAMAVEIYRTVTKAYIGLGSNLGNKEENLQKALECLNDGPSLSLRDYSAFYLTQPVGFTEQDAFLNAVAEVETWLTPEELLRFLQEIENKLGRLRKERWGPRTLDLDLLNYGNETIISEKLIVPHERMYERAFVLVPFHEIAPHWIHPSGLSTKQYLEQLEDEQAIVLQVPKESITI
;
A
#
# COMPACT_ATOMS: atom_id res chain seq x y z
N MET A 1 20.91 -8.72 -18.10
CA MET A 1 20.69 -9.40 -16.81
C MET A 1 21.09 -8.43 -15.72
N ASN A 2 20.12 -7.66 -15.18
CA ASN A 2 20.36 -6.86 -13.98
C ASN A 2 20.44 -7.84 -12.81
N GLN A 3 21.65 -8.04 -12.26
CA GLN A 3 21.77 -8.62 -10.92
C GLN A 3 21.06 -7.67 -9.97
N GLN A 4 19.86 -8.03 -9.50
CA GLN A 4 19.26 -7.37 -8.35
C GLN A 4 20.29 -7.41 -7.23
N ARG A 5 20.79 -6.24 -6.80
CA ARG A 5 21.60 -6.14 -5.59
C ARG A 5 20.76 -6.75 -4.47
N GLN A 6 21.29 -7.78 -3.82
CA GLN A 6 20.67 -8.37 -2.65
C GLN A 6 20.55 -7.26 -1.60
N SER A 7 19.35 -7.03 -1.04
CA SER A 7 19.15 -6.03 0.00
C SER A 7 19.99 -6.37 1.23
N ASP A 8 20.52 -5.37 1.89
CA ASP A 8 21.15 -5.57 3.21
C ASP A 8 20.07 -5.98 4.23
N ARG A 9 20.48 -6.62 5.32
CA ARG A 9 19.52 -7.18 6.29
C ARG A 9 19.92 -6.92 7.73
N ILE A 10 18.92 -6.62 8.55
CA ILE A 10 19.02 -6.67 10.01
C ILE A 10 18.19 -7.87 10.49
N TYR A 11 18.76 -8.62 11.43
CA TYR A 11 18.10 -9.79 12.04
C TYR A 11 17.81 -9.52 13.52
N LEU A 12 16.55 -9.69 13.93
CA LEU A 12 16.15 -9.82 15.33
C LEU A 12 15.77 -11.29 15.52
N SER A 13 16.63 -12.05 16.16
CA SER A 13 16.50 -13.52 16.20
C SER A 13 16.21 -14.01 17.59
N ALA A 14 15.37 -15.04 17.67
CA ALA A 14 15.04 -15.77 18.90
C ALA A 14 14.52 -14.86 20.03
N MET A 15 13.66 -13.89 19.71
CA MET A 15 13.01 -13.04 20.71
C MET A 15 11.94 -13.84 21.44
N ASP A 16 12.13 -14.07 22.73
CA ASP A 16 11.19 -14.85 23.55
C ASP A 16 10.18 -13.93 24.24
N PHE A 17 8.89 -14.30 24.14
CA PHE A 17 7.77 -13.62 24.76
C PHE A 17 6.83 -14.60 25.43
N TYR A 18 6.04 -14.13 26.41
CA TYR A 18 4.98 -14.91 27.01
C TYR A 18 3.63 -14.31 26.58
N GLY A 19 2.80 -15.10 25.89
CA GLY A 19 1.56 -14.60 25.34
C GLY A 19 0.40 -15.57 25.53
N TYR A 20 -0.80 -15.10 25.19
CA TYR A 20 -2.07 -15.80 25.39
C TYR A 20 -2.78 -16.09 24.06
N HIS A 21 -2.03 -16.15 22.95
CA HIS A 21 -2.57 -16.39 21.63
C HIS A 21 -2.91 -17.86 21.41
N GLY A 22 -4.07 -18.12 20.81
CA GLY A 22 -4.51 -19.47 20.45
C GLY A 22 -6.01 -19.60 20.32
N VAL A 23 -6.46 -20.69 19.71
CA VAL A 23 -7.87 -21.00 19.50
C VAL A 23 -8.51 -21.60 20.75
N LEU A 24 -7.75 -22.41 21.51
CA LEU A 24 -8.26 -23.12 22.67
C LEU A 24 -8.36 -22.18 23.89
N GLU A 25 -9.42 -22.34 24.67
CA GLU A 25 -9.65 -21.56 25.88
C GLU A 25 -8.47 -21.70 26.88
N ALA A 26 -7.93 -22.89 27.01
CA ALA A 26 -6.77 -23.15 27.88
C ALA A 26 -5.52 -22.35 27.48
N GLU A 27 -5.30 -22.09 26.20
CA GLU A 27 -4.18 -21.27 25.71
C GLU A 27 -4.35 -19.81 26.12
N ARG A 28 -5.58 -19.31 26.10
CA ARG A 28 -5.94 -17.94 26.47
C ARG A 28 -5.93 -17.68 27.97
N ILE A 29 -6.14 -18.73 28.78
CA ILE A 29 -6.13 -18.62 30.25
C ILE A 29 -4.71 -18.83 30.80
N LEU A 30 -4.02 -19.86 30.33
CA LEU A 30 -2.72 -20.25 30.89
C LEU A 30 -1.56 -19.49 30.23
N GLY A 31 -1.70 -19.10 28.96
CA GLY A 31 -0.61 -18.57 28.18
C GLY A 31 0.49 -19.61 27.88
N GLN A 32 1.47 -19.22 27.10
CA GLN A 32 2.64 -20.04 26.77
C GLN A 32 3.79 -19.20 26.20
N PRO A 33 5.02 -19.74 26.16
CA PRO A 33 6.13 -19.09 25.48
C PRO A 33 5.95 -19.12 23.96
N PHE A 34 6.28 -18.00 23.34
CA PHE A 34 6.40 -17.81 21.89
C PHE A 34 7.79 -17.30 21.56
N GLN A 35 8.26 -17.61 20.37
CA GLN A 35 9.49 -17.08 19.82
C GLN A 35 9.19 -16.33 18.53
N VAL A 36 9.77 -15.14 18.38
CA VAL A 36 9.62 -14.32 17.18
C VAL A 36 10.98 -14.04 16.55
N ASP A 37 11.07 -14.26 15.25
CA ASP A 37 12.21 -13.86 14.43
C ASP A 37 11.75 -12.83 13.40
N LEU A 38 12.54 -11.76 13.21
CA LEU A 38 12.35 -10.77 12.16
C LEU A 38 13.59 -10.70 11.28
N THR A 39 13.36 -10.59 9.96
CA THR A 39 14.38 -10.21 9.00
C THR A 39 13.93 -8.94 8.30
N LEU A 40 14.66 -7.84 8.49
CA LEU A 40 14.38 -6.54 7.92
C LEU A 40 15.28 -6.33 6.71
N GLU A 41 14.71 -6.00 5.55
CA GLU A 41 15.45 -5.67 4.33
C GLU A 41 15.43 -4.15 4.13
N LEU A 42 16.61 -3.54 4.09
CA LEU A 42 16.78 -2.09 3.92
C LEU A 42 18.18 -1.79 3.37
N ASP A 43 18.45 -0.54 3.00
CA ASP A 43 19.79 -0.08 2.63
C ASP A 43 20.56 0.33 3.89
N LEU A 44 21.67 -0.34 4.18
CA LEU A 44 22.54 -0.07 5.33
C LEU A 44 23.83 0.66 4.96
N GLN A 45 24.09 0.91 3.68
CA GLN A 45 25.35 1.47 3.21
C GLN A 45 25.61 2.84 3.85
N ARG A 46 24.61 3.71 3.85
CA ARG A 46 24.73 5.07 4.36
C ARG A 46 24.92 5.10 5.87
N ALA A 47 24.17 4.27 6.59
CA ALA A 47 24.32 4.12 8.04
C ALA A 47 25.73 3.66 8.43
N GLY A 48 26.27 2.66 7.70
CA GLY A 48 27.61 2.15 7.93
C GLY A 48 28.73 3.12 7.57
N LEU A 49 28.51 3.99 6.58
CA LEU A 49 29.51 5.01 6.21
C LEU A 49 29.54 6.21 7.16
N LEU A 50 28.38 6.62 7.70
CA LEU A 50 28.23 7.82 8.51
C LEU A 50 28.23 7.55 10.01
N ASP A 51 28.09 6.29 10.42
CA ASP A 51 27.90 5.87 11.83
C ASP A 51 26.73 6.64 12.49
N ASP A 52 25.61 6.78 11.74
CA ASP A 52 24.45 7.56 12.16
C ASP A 52 23.20 6.67 12.24
N LEU A 53 22.61 6.59 13.45
CA LEU A 53 21.37 5.84 13.71
C LEU A 53 20.19 6.38 12.90
N ASN A 54 20.18 7.67 12.56
CA ASN A 54 19.12 8.26 11.75
C ASN A 54 19.09 7.70 10.30
N GLU A 55 20.17 7.07 9.85
CA GLU A 55 20.25 6.45 8.51
C GLU A 55 19.82 4.96 8.51
N THR A 56 19.43 4.39 9.63
CA THR A 56 18.95 3.02 9.76
C THR A 56 17.68 2.94 10.62
N VAL A 57 17.37 1.79 11.18
CA VAL A 57 16.26 1.57 12.10
C VAL A 57 16.77 1.23 13.49
N ASN A 58 16.06 1.72 14.52
CA ASN A 58 16.37 1.37 15.89
C ASN A 58 15.67 0.04 16.25
N TYR A 59 16.42 -1.05 16.23
CA TYR A 59 15.87 -2.39 16.52
C TYR A 59 15.34 -2.53 17.97
N ALA A 60 15.75 -1.69 18.92
CA ALA A 60 15.18 -1.69 20.27
C ALA A 60 13.72 -1.19 20.26
N GLN A 61 13.40 -0.20 19.41
CA GLN A 61 12.03 0.25 19.22
C GLN A 61 11.18 -0.81 18.52
N ILE A 62 11.74 -1.52 17.55
CA ILE A 62 11.05 -2.64 16.88
C ILE A 62 10.76 -3.75 17.89
N TYR A 63 11.73 -4.14 18.72
CA TYR A 63 11.54 -5.13 19.77
C TYR A 63 10.39 -4.75 20.70
N GLU A 64 10.32 -3.49 21.12
CA GLU A 64 9.27 -3.00 22.01
C GLU A 64 7.87 -3.08 21.36
N GLN A 65 7.75 -2.75 20.08
CA GLN A 65 6.48 -2.91 19.35
C GLN A 65 6.06 -4.37 19.24
N VAL A 66 6.99 -5.27 18.91
CA VAL A 66 6.74 -6.71 18.90
C VAL A 66 6.29 -7.20 20.27
N ARG A 67 6.95 -6.76 21.35
CA ARG A 67 6.59 -7.10 22.72
C ARG A 67 5.15 -6.68 23.05
N GLN A 68 4.75 -5.48 22.69
CA GLN A 68 3.40 -4.97 22.94
C GLN A 68 2.32 -5.83 22.25
N ILE A 69 2.60 -6.33 21.06
CA ILE A 69 1.68 -7.22 20.34
C ILE A 69 1.67 -8.60 20.98
N MET A 70 2.85 -9.17 21.26
CA MET A 70 2.99 -10.54 21.77
C MET A 70 2.44 -10.71 23.20
N GLU A 71 2.58 -9.68 24.04
CA GLU A 71 2.11 -9.67 25.43
C GLU A 71 0.77 -8.96 25.60
N GLY A 72 0.19 -8.48 24.49
CA GLY A 72 -1.07 -7.75 24.47
C GLY A 72 -2.30 -8.66 24.37
N GLU A 73 -3.37 -8.13 23.75
CA GLU A 73 -4.64 -8.81 23.59
C GLU A 73 -4.51 -10.13 22.81
N PRO A 74 -5.14 -11.23 23.28
CA PRO A 74 -5.05 -12.53 22.63
C PRO A 74 -5.59 -12.54 21.19
N ARG A 75 -4.87 -13.17 20.28
CA ARG A 75 -5.33 -13.48 18.91
C ARG A 75 -5.55 -15.00 18.78
N ALA A 76 -6.53 -15.37 17.96
CA ALA A 76 -6.84 -16.77 17.73
C ALA A 76 -5.77 -17.48 16.89
N LEU A 77 -5.23 -16.78 15.89
CA LEU A 77 -4.33 -17.36 14.88
C LEU A 77 -2.95 -16.69 14.94
N LEU A 78 -1.89 -17.47 14.74
CA LEU A 78 -0.52 -16.95 14.63
C LEU A 78 -0.35 -16.09 13.38
N GLU A 79 -1.09 -16.40 12.31
CA GLU A 79 -1.16 -15.62 11.09
C GLU A 79 -1.57 -14.17 11.39
N LYS A 80 -2.58 -13.96 12.24
CA LYS A 80 -3.03 -12.63 12.62
C LYS A 80 -1.99 -11.90 13.46
N VAL A 81 -1.30 -12.61 14.36
CA VAL A 81 -0.20 -12.03 15.15
C VAL A 81 0.93 -11.60 14.25
N ALA A 82 1.33 -12.43 13.28
CA ALA A 82 2.39 -12.12 12.33
C ALA A 82 2.05 -10.91 11.44
N GLU A 83 0.79 -10.82 10.98
CA GLU A 83 0.31 -9.66 10.20
C GLU A 83 0.32 -8.36 11.02
N GLU A 84 -0.13 -8.39 12.28
CA GLU A 84 -0.12 -7.21 13.15
C GLU A 84 1.31 -6.73 13.43
N ILE A 85 2.26 -7.66 13.62
CA ILE A 85 3.68 -7.32 13.74
C ILE A 85 4.18 -6.67 12.44
N ALA A 86 3.87 -7.25 11.29
CA ALA A 86 4.30 -6.72 10.00
C ALA A 86 3.74 -5.32 9.75
N GLU A 87 2.44 -5.12 10.01
CA GLU A 87 1.75 -3.84 9.85
C GLU A 87 2.39 -2.76 10.75
N GLU A 88 2.56 -3.04 12.04
CA GLU A 88 3.11 -2.09 13.00
C GLU A 88 4.55 -1.70 12.65
N VAL A 89 5.38 -2.68 12.27
CA VAL A 89 6.78 -2.43 11.90
C VAL A 89 6.88 -1.66 10.60
N LEU A 90 6.18 -2.06 9.53
CA LEU A 90 6.26 -1.39 8.23
C LEU A 90 5.67 0.02 8.25
N LYS A 91 4.63 0.26 9.06
CA LYS A 91 4.02 1.58 9.23
C LYS A 91 4.97 2.57 9.91
N ASN A 92 5.69 2.13 10.94
CA ASN A 92 6.52 3.02 11.77
C ASN A 92 7.97 3.16 11.27
N PHE A 93 8.44 2.25 10.41
CA PHE A 93 9.83 2.24 9.92
C PHE A 93 9.91 2.28 8.39
N SER A 94 9.69 3.44 7.79
CA SER A 94 9.62 3.64 6.33
C SER A 94 10.89 3.27 5.55
N LYS A 95 12.04 3.09 6.24
CA LYS A 95 13.28 2.63 5.60
C LYS A 95 13.27 1.14 5.27
N ILE A 96 12.41 0.36 5.92
CA ILE A 96 12.25 -1.07 5.66
C ILE A 96 11.52 -1.24 4.32
N LYS A 97 12.13 -2.02 3.42
CA LYS A 97 11.58 -2.32 2.09
C LYS A 97 11.03 -3.74 1.98
N GLY A 98 11.48 -4.62 2.88
CA GLY A 98 10.98 -5.98 3.02
C GLY A 98 11.08 -6.46 4.46
N LEU A 99 10.13 -7.27 4.89
CA LEU A 99 10.05 -7.79 6.24
C LEU A 99 9.58 -9.25 6.22
N THR A 100 10.40 -10.14 6.79
CA THR A 100 9.97 -11.49 7.17
C THR A 100 9.64 -11.48 8.65
N VAL A 101 8.47 -11.99 8.99
CA VAL A 101 8.01 -12.21 10.37
C VAL A 101 7.76 -13.70 10.55
N LYS A 102 8.41 -14.31 11.54
CA LYS A 102 8.16 -15.68 11.93
C LYS A 102 7.74 -15.71 13.39
N VAL A 103 6.58 -16.30 13.67
CA VAL A 103 6.03 -16.49 15.02
C VAL A 103 5.94 -17.98 15.29
N ALA A 104 6.64 -18.45 16.30
CA ALA A 104 6.74 -19.85 16.67
C ALA A 104 6.12 -20.12 18.04
N LYS A 105 5.31 -21.18 18.12
CA LYS A 105 4.69 -21.71 19.33
C LYS A 105 5.44 -22.97 19.73
N GLN A 106 6.22 -22.90 20.81
CA GLN A 106 7.06 -24.02 21.27
C GLN A 106 6.27 -25.11 22.00
N LYS A 107 5.14 -24.73 22.61
CA LYS A 107 4.28 -25.65 23.38
C LYS A 107 2.86 -25.71 22.79
N ALA A 108 2.78 -25.96 21.48
CA ALA A 108 1.46 -26.11 20.83
C ALA A 108 0.73 -27.34 21.46
N PRO A 109 -0.59 -27.24 21.71
CA PRO A 109 -1.37 -28.29 22.36
C PRO A 109 -1.69 -29.45 21.39
N ILE A 110 -0.66 -30.09 20.89
CA ILE A 110 -0.72 -31.20 19.93
C ILE A 110 0.00 -32.41 20.57
N PRO A 111 -0.63 -33.60 20.61
CA PRO A 111 0.00 -34.80 21.13
C PRO A 111 1.11 -35.25 20.15
N GLY A 112 2.38 -35.11 20.56
CA GLY A 112 3.53 -35.52 19.75
C GLY A 112 4.82 -34.85 20.16
N HIS A 113 5.91 -35.26 19.51
CA HIS A 113 7.23 -34.66 19.69
C HIS A 113 7.52 -33.72 18.54
N PHE A 114 7.74 -32.45 18.81
CA PHE A 114 8.10 -31.43 17.86
C PHE A 114 8.93 -30.33 18.54
N GLN A 115 9.67 -29.56 17.79
CA GLN A 115 10.42 -28.44 18.31
C GLN A 115 9.53 -27.19 18.46
N ALA A 116 8.76 -26.85 17.43
CA ALA A 116 7.81 -25.77 17.42
C ALA A 116 6.83 -25.90 16.26
N MET A 117 5.67 -25.25 16.36
CA MET A 117 4.79 -24.93 15.23
C MET A 117 4.91 -23.45 14.93
N ALA A 118 5.16 -23.07 13.69
CA ALA A 118 5.43 -21.69 13.33
C ALA A 118 4.67 -21.26 12.08
N VAL A 119 4.38 -19.96 12.01
CA VAL A 119 3.93 -19.24 10.82
C VAL A 119 5.04 -18.29 10.44
N GLU A 120 5.35 -18.22 9.15
CA GLU A 120 6.28 -17.25 8.58
C GLU A 120 5.60 -16.54 7.43
N ILE A 121 5.64 -15.21 7.45
CA ILE A 121 5.10 -14.37 6.38
C ILE A 121 6.20 -13.44 5.87
N TYR A 122 6.11 -13.06 4.60
CA TYR A 122 6.96 -12.06 3.99
C TYR A 122 6.12 -10.94 3.39
N ARG A 123 6.48 -9.69 3.68
CA ARG A 123 5.82 -8.49 3.15
C ARG A 123 6.86 -7.57 2.54
N THR A 124 6.61 -7.09 1.32
CA THR A 124 7.43 -6.08 0.64
C THR A 124 6.67 -4.78 0.54
N VAL A 125 7.36 -3.67 0.75
CA VAL A 125 6.81 -2.34 0.49
C VAL A 125 6.94 -2.04 -0.99
N THR A 126 5.82 -1.88 -1.66
CA THR A 126 5.75 -1.57 -3.09
C THR A 126 5.08 -0.22 -3.30
N LYS A 127 5.65 0.57 -4.22
CA LYS A 127 5.04 1.82 -4.66
C LYS A 127 3.93 1.54 -5.65
N ALA A 128 2.76 2.14 -5.44
CA ALA A 128 1.65 2.07 -6.37
C ALA A 128 1.09 3.47 -6.68
N TYR A 129 0.46 3.59 -7.84
CA TYR A 129 -0.20 4.82 -8.26
C TYR A 129 -1.69 4.57 -8.47
N ILE A 130 -2.50 5.47 -7.94
CA ILE A 130 -3.95 5.37 -7.91
C ILE A 130 -4.54 6.59 -8.58
N GLY A 131 -5.37 6.37 -9.61
CA GLY A 131 -6.18 7.42 -10.21
C GLY A 131 -7.43 7.67 -9.39
N LEU A 132 -7.77 8.92 -9.17
CA LEU A 132 -8.97 9.36 -8.47
C LEU A 132 -9.83 10.19 -9.41
N GLY A 133 -11.14 9.93 -9.44
CA GLY A 133 -12.10 10.68 -10.25
C GLY A 133 -13.44 10.88 -9.56
N SER A 134 -14.03 12.07 -9.69
CA SER A 134 -15.37 12.38 -9.15
C SER A 134 -16.10 13.36 -10.07
N ASN A 135 -17.41 13.11 -10.33
CA ASN A 135 -18.24 14.07 -11.07
C ASN A 135 -19.65 14.26 -10.46
N LEU A 136 -19.91 13.73 -9.26
CA LEU A 136 -21.16 13.94 -8.53
C LEU A 136 -20.93 14.61 -7.19
N GLY A 137 -21.86 15.48 -6.80
CA GLY A 137 -21.85 16.15 -5.51
C GLY A 137 -20.67 17.11 -5.33
N ASN A 138 -20.11 17.18 -4.12
CA ASN A 138 -18.91 17.96 -3.84
C ASN A 138 -17.67 17.17 -4.22
N LYS A 139 -17.19 17.37 -5.46
CA LYS A 139 -16.09 16.63 -6.07
C LYS A 139 -14.77 16.79 -5.30
N GLU A 140 -14.49 18.00 -4.82
CA GLU A 140 -13.27 18.30 -4.04
C GLU A 140 -13.29 17.52 -2.72
N GLU A 141 -14.40 17.56 -1.99
CA GLU A 141 -14.59 16.83 -0.74
C GLU A 141 -14.51 15.32 -0.95
N ASN A 142 -15.04 14.80 -2.07
CA ASN A 142 -14.96 13.39 -2.40
C ASN A 142 -13.51 12.93 -2.61
N LEU A 143 -12.70 13.72 -3.35
CA LEU A 143 -11.29 13.40 -3.56
C LEU A 143 -10.46 13.56 -2.28
N GLN A 144 -10.73 14.59 -1.46
CA GLN A 144 -10.07 14.75 -0.17
C GLN A 144 -10.34 13.57 0.76
N LYS A 145 -11.59 13.15 0.91
CA LYS A 145 -11.96 11.97 1.71
C LYS A 145 -11.33 10.67 1.18
N ALA A 146 -11.18 10.55 -0.13
CA ALA A 146 -10.48 9.41 -0.71
C ALA A 146 -8.99 9.41 -0.34
N LEU A 147 -8.31 10.57 -0.40
CA LEU A 147 -6.92 10.72 0.03
C LEU A 147 -6.76 10.46 1.53
N GLU A 148 -7.68 10.95 2.38
CA GLU A 148 -7.72 10.62 3.82
C GLU A 148 -7.85 9.11 4.04
N CYS A 149 -8.77 8.43 3.34
CA CYS A 149 -8.91 6.97 3.42
C CYS A 149 -7.65 6.23 2.96
N LEU A 150 -6.93 6.74 1.95
CA LEU A 150 -5.65 6.18 1.52
C LEU A 150 -4.55 6.43 2.55
N ASN A 151 -4.56 7.57 3.24
CA ASN A 151 -3.59 7.90 4.29
C ASN A 151 -3.80 7.08 5.58
N ASP A 152 -5.06 6.90 5.96
CA ASP A 152 -5.45 6.20 7.20
C ASP A 152 -5.64 4.69 7.01
N GLY A 153 -5.50 4.20 5.78
CA GLY A 153 -5.72 2.81 5.45
C GLY A 153 -4.72 1.87 6.11
N PRO A 154 -5.15 0.65 6.44
CA PRO A 154 -4.23 -0.37 6.89
C PRO A 154 -3.33 -0.80 5.73
N SER A 155 -2.09 -1.14 6.03
CA SER A 155 -1.15 -1.74 5.08
C SER A 155 -0.78 -0.88 3.87
N LEU A 156 -0.96 0.44 3.97
CA LEU A 156 -0.45 1.43 3.01
C LEU A 156 -0.17 2.78 3.66
N SER A 157 0.58 3.62 2.95
CA SER A 157 0.89 4.99 3.35
C SER A 157 0.82 5.89 2.13
N LEU A 158 0.03 6.97 2.19
CA LEU A 158 0.04 8.01 1.18
C LEU A 158 1.40 8.73 1.19
N ARG A 159 2.05 8.82 0.03
CA ARG A 159 3.38 9.46 -0.11
C ARG A 159 3.33 10.78 -0.83
N ASP A 160 2.52 10.84 -1.87
CA ASP A 160 2.34 12.04 -2.67
C ASP A 160 0.97 12.02 -3.38
N TYR A 161 0.53 13.18 -3.84
CA TYR A 161 -0.68 13.33 -4.66
C TYR A 161 -0.53 14.55 -5.56
N SER A 162 -1.23 14.54 -6.70
CA SER A 162 -1.24 15.66 -7.62
C SER A 162 -2.22 16.76 -7.19
N ALA A 163 -2.14 17.91 -7.82
CA ALA A 163 -3.22 18.88 -7.85
C ALA A 163 -4.52 18.24 -8.39
N PHE A 164 -5.66 18.91 -8.20
CA PHE A 164 -6.94 18.46 -8.75
C PHE A 164 -7.21 19.16 -10.07
N TYR A 165 -7.54 18.37 -11.10
CA TYR A 165 -7.74 18.80 -12.47
C TYR A 165 -9.18 18.60 -12.92
N LEU A 166 -9.83 19.67 -13.39
CA LEU A 166 -11.16 19.62 -13.99
C LEU A 166 -11.06 19.22 -15.46
N THR A 167 -11.86 18.24 -15.86
CA THR A 167 -11.88 17.74 -17.24
C THR A 167 -13.29 17.49 -17.72
N GLN A 168 -13.54 17.68 -19.02
CA GLN A 168 -14.81 17.34 -19.64
C GLN A 168 -15.00 15.81 -19.71
N PRO A 169 -16.24 15.31 -19.64
CA PRO A 169 -16.51 13.89 -19.76
C PRO A 169 -16.05 13.33 -21.12
N VAL A 170 -15.47 12.12 -21.11
CA VAL A 170 -15.14 11.36 -22.32
C VAL A 170 -16.21 10.32 -22.59
N GLY A 171 -16.72 10.25 -23.81
CA GLY A 171 -17.75 9.30 -24.24
C GLY A 171 -19.17 9.80 -24.02
N PHE A 172 -19.80 9.57 -22.88
CA PHE A 172 -21.12 10.10 -22.55
C PHE A 172 -20.98 11.55 -22.06
N THR A 173 -21.35 12.52 -22.92
CA THR A 173 -21.12 13.96 -22.70
C THR A 173 -22.23 14.66 -21.92
N GLU A 174 -23.39 14.04 -21.75
CA GLU A 174 -24.51 14.60 -20.96
C GLU A 174 -24.34 14.33 -19.45
N GLN A 175 -23.19 14.72 -18.91
CA GLN A 175 -22.89 14.62 -17.47
C GLN A 175 -21.93 15.75 -17.05
N ASP A 176 -21.86 15.97 -15.73
CA ASP A 176 -20.97 17.01 -15.18
C ASP A 176 -19.48 16.70 -15.45
N ALA A 177 -18.68 17.77 -15.55
CA ALA A 177 -17.24 17.66 -15.64
C ALA A 177 -16.65 16.89 -14.44
N PHE A 178 -15.62 16.09 -14.71
CA PHE A 178 -14.90 15.32 -13.70
C PHE A 178 -13.81 16.15 -13.02
N LEU A 179 -13.62 15.94 -11.74
CA LEU A 179 -12.43 16.33 -11.03
C LEU A 179 -11.54 15.09 -10.86
N ASN A 180 -10.28 15.16 -11.31
CA ASN A 180 -9.34 14.05 -11.34
C ASN A 180 -8.05 14.39 -10.61
N ALA A 181 -7.42 13.36 -10.03
CA ALA A 181 -6.12 13.44 -9.42
C ALA A 181 -5.40 12.08 -9.52
N VAL A 182 -4.13 12.04 -9.17
CA VAL A 182 -3.36 10.81 -8.97
C VAL A 182 -2.69 10.86 -7.61
N ALA A 183 -2.72 9.74 -6.88
CA ALA A 183 -2.01 9.53 -5.63
C ALA A 183 -0.89 8.51 -5.79
N GLU A 184 0.23 8.75 -5.12
CA GLU A 184 1.31 7.78 -4.91
C GLU A 184 1.18 7.21 -3.50
N VAL A 185 1.13 5.89 -3.39
CA VAL A 185 1.13 5.17 -2.11
C VAL A 185 2.30 4.19 -2.04
N GLU A 186 2.82 3.97 -0.85
CA GLU A 186 3.60 2.78 -0.53
C GLU A 186 2.68 1.79 0.18
N THR A 187 2.67 0.52 -0.25
CA THR A 187 1.80 -0.52 0.28
C THR A 187 2.51 -1.86 0.37
N TRP A 188 2.08 -2.71 1.29
CA TRP A 188 2.45 -4.12 1.37
C TRP A 188 1.26 -5.06 1.14
N LEU A 189 0.13 -4.52 0.68
CA LEU A 189 -0.96 -5.32 0.10
C LEU A 189 -0.53 -5.88 -1.24
N THR A 190 -0.97 -7.08 -1.59
CA THR A 190 -0.88 -7.59 -2.96
C THR A 190 -1.72 -6.73 -3.91
N PRO A 191 -1.49 -6.77 -5.23
CA PRO A 191 -2.29 -6.00 -6.20
C PRO A 191 -3.79 -6.24 -6.09
N GLU A 192 -4.20 -7.50 -5.87
CA GLU A 192 -5.61 -7.87 -5.71
C GLU A 192 -6.20 -7.40 -4.37
N GLU A 193 -5.41 -7.38 -3.30
CA GLU A 193 -5.82 -6.83 -2.00
C GLU A 193 -5.97 -5.31 -2.08
N LEU A 194 -5.02 -4.64 -2.73
CA LEU A 194 -5.10 -3.20 -2.97
C LEU A 194 -6.34 -2.86 -3.80
N LEU A 195 -6.62 -3.59 -4.89
CA LEU A 195 -7.82 -3.38 -5.68
C LEU A 195 -9.10 -3.54 -4.85
N ARG A 196 -9.18 -4.56 -3.98
CA ARG A 196 -10.32 -4.74 -3.07
C ARG A 196 -10.45 -3.57 -2.09
N PHE A 197 -9.34 -3.12 -1.52
CA PHE A 197 -9.33 -1.98 -0.61
C PHE A 197 -9.82 -0.70 -1.29
N LEU A 198 -9.39 -0.42 -2.53
CA LEU A 198 -9.89 0.71 -3.31
C LEU A 198 -11.41 0.63 -3.53
N GLN A 199 -11.92 -0.57 -3.86
CA GLN A 199 -13.37 -0.81 -4.01
C GLN A 199 -14.14 -0.63 -2.68
N GLU A 200 -13.54 -0.96 -1.55
CA GLU A 200 -14.15 -0.71 -0.22
C GLU A 200 -14.25 0.79 0.07
N ILE A 201 -13.22 1.58 -0.27
CA ILE A 201 -13.27 3.06 -0.16
C ILE A 201 -14.40 3.62 -1.04
N GLU A 202 -14.48 3.20 -2.30
CA GLU A 202 -15.54 3.64 -3.21
C GLU A 202 -16.94 3.34 -2.65
N ASN A 203 -17.15 2.14 -2.13
CA ASN A 203 -18.42 1.73 -1.53
C ASN A 203 -18.74 2.55 -0.27
N LYS A 204 -17.75 2.80 0.60
CA LYS A 204 -17.90 3.61 1.82
C LYS A 204 -18.29 5.05 1.50
N LEU A 205 -17.75 5.62 0.42
CA LEU A 205 -18.00 7.00 0.00
C LEU A 205 -19.19 7.14 -0.96
N GLY A 206 -20.02 6.11 -1.08
CA GLY A 206 -21.35 6.19 -1.71
C GLY A 206 -21.35 5.93 -3.22
N ARG A 207 -20.45 5.08 -3.73
CA ARG A 207 -20.50 4.64 -5.13
C ARG A 207 -21.75 3.82 -5.39
N LEU A 208 -22.76 4.43 -6.02
CA LEU A 208 -23.91 3.74 -6.59
C LEU A 208 -23.63 3.47 -8.07
N ARG A 209 -23.20 2.25 -8.45
CA ARG A 209 -23.13 1.83 -9.85
C ARG A 209 -24.55 1.65 -10.39
N LYS A 210 -25.12 2.68 -11.04
CA LYS A 210 -26.40 2.56 -11.74
C LYS A 210 -26.22 2.15 -13.21
N GLU A 211 -25.15 2.61 -13.86
CA GLU A 211 -24.89 2.37 -15.28
C GLU A 211 -23.39 2.27 -15.60
N ARG A 212 -23.03 1.54 -16.67
CA ARG A 212 -21.67 1.49 -17.22
C ARG A 212 -21.38 2.86 -17.87
N TRP A 213 -20.30 3.57 -17.46
CA TRP A 213 -19.94 4.91 -17.90
C TRP A 213 -20.80 6.05 -17.33
N GLY A 214 -21.69 5.78 -16.37
CA GLY A 214 -22.52 6.79 -15.71
C GLY A 214 -21.77 7.67 -14.70
N PRO A 215 -22.44 8.71 -14.19
CA PRO A 215 -21.91 9.60 -13.17
C PRO A 215 -21.56 8.83 -11.88
N ARG A 216 -20.49 9.25 -11.18
CA ARG A 216 -20.01 8.56 -9.97
C ARG A 216 -19.50 9.56 -8.92
N THR A 217 -19.81 9.24 -7.66
CA THR A 217 -19.32 10.01 -6.51
C THR A 217 -17.81 9.92 -6.42
N LEU A 218 -17.26 8.71 -6.59
CA LEU A 218 -15.83 8.42 -6.56
C LEU A 218 -15.51 7.22 -7.48
N ASP A 219 -14.37 7.30 -8.15
CA ASP A 219 -13.77 6.22 -8.94
C ASP A 219 -12.29 6.14 -8.55
N LEU A 220 -11.83 4.94 -8.18
CA LEU A 220 -10.43 4.67 -7.81
C LEU A 220 -9.87 3.56 -8.69
N ASP A 221 -8.92 3.90 -9.54
CA ASP A 221 -8.28 2.99 -10.46
C ASP A 221 -6.83 2.71 -10.03
N LEU A 222 -6.42 1.44 -9.92
CA LEU A 222 -5.01 1.07 -9.76
C LEU A 222 -4.29 1.25 -11.10
N LEU A 223 -3.48 2.31 -11.19
CA LEU A 223 -2.77 2.67 -12.42
C LEU A 223 -1.47 1.88 -12.61
N ASN A 224 -0.69 1.74 -11.54
CA ASN A 224 0.59 1.05 -11.56
C ASN A 224 0.89 0.43 -10.20
N TYR A 225 1.66 -0.67 -10.18
CA TYR A 225 2.08 -1.36 -8.97
C TYR A 225 3.54 -1.83 -9.13
N GLY A 226 4.47 -1.08 -8.51
CA GLY A 226 5.91 -1.33 -8.63
C GLY A 226 6.37 -1.37 -10.09
N ASN A 227 7.09 -2.43 -10.41
CA ASN A 227 7.53 -2.74 -11.77
C ASN A 227 6.78 -3.95 -12.36
N GLU A 228 5.64 -4.31 -11.76
CA GLU A 228 4.91 -5.49 -12.17
C GLU A 228 4.06 -5.24 -13.42
N THR A 229 3.94 -6.28 -14.24
CA THR A 229 2.98 -6.33 -15.33
C THR A 229 2.02 -7.48 -15.03
N ILE A 230 0.76 -7.13 -14.78
CA ILE A 230 -0.28 -8.08 -14.42
C ILE A 230 -1.34 -8.06 -15.51
N ILE A 231 -1.71 -9.22 -16.02
CA ILE A 231 -2.79 -9.38 -17.00
C ILE A 231 -3.67 -10.52 -16.51
N SER A 232 -4.81 -10.18 -15.93
CA SER A 232 -5.81 -11.11 -15.45
C SER A 232 -7.22 -10.62 -15.80
N GLU A 233 -8.22 -11.47 -15.64
CA GLU A 233 -9.62 -11.07 -15.84
C GLU A 233 -10.10 -9.95 -14.91
N LYS A 234 -9.46 -9.80 -13.75
CA LYS A 234 -9.87 -8.86 -12.70
C LYS A 234 -9.02 -7.61 -12.65
N LEU A 235 -7.76 -7.70 -13.09
CA LEU A 235 -6.78 -6.64 -12.93
C LEU A 235 -5.78 -6.63 -14.08
N ILE A 236 -5.59 -5.45 -14.66
CA ILE A 236 -4.54 -5.16 -15.63
C ILE A 236 -3.68 -4.03 -15.08
N VAL A 237 -2.39 -4.30 -14.88
CA VAL A 237 -1.40 -3.33 -14.39
C VAL A 237 -0.15 -3.41 -15.29
N PRO A 238 0.38 -2.31 -15.79
CA PRO A 238 -0.18 -0.96 -15.72
C PRO A 238 -1.56 -0.88 -16.36
N HIS A 239 -2.41 0.03 -15.88
CA HIS A 239 -3.79 0.16 -16.35
C HIS A 239 -3.85 0.40 -17.86
N GLU A 240 -4.52 -0.46 -18.63
CA GLU A 240 -4.44 -0.53 -20.09
C GLU A 240 -4.72 0.80 -20.82
N ARG A 241 -5.63 1.61 -20.29
CA ARG A 241 -6.09 2.86 -20.93
C ARG A 241 -5.48 4.12 -20.32
N MET A 242 -4.55 4.02 -19.37
CA MET A 242 -3.98 5.21 -18.73
C MET A 242 -3.20 6.10 -19.71
N TYR A 243 -2.65 5.50 -20.78
CA TYR A 243 -1.82 6.19 -21.77
C TYR A 243 -2.62 6.93 -22.83
N GLU A 244 -3.91 6.64 -22.94
CA GLU A 244 -4.84 7.24 -23.90
C GLU A 244 -5.62 8.42 -23.31
N ARG A 245 -5.35 8.77 -22.04
CA ARG A 245 -6.20 9.69 -21.26
C ARG A 245 -5.39 10.81 -20.65
N ALA A 246 -5.57 12.01 -21.16
CA ALA A 246 -4.89 13.20 -20.65
C ALA A 246 -5.22 13.46 -19.16
N PHE A 247 -6.47 13.21 -18.74
CA PHE A 247 -6.92 13.40 -17.35
C PHE A 247 -6.26 12.44 -16.35
N VAL A 248 -5.61 11.36 -16.82
CA VAL A 248 -4.76 10.47 -16.01
C VAL A 248 -3.30 10.86 -16.15
N LEU A 249 -2.82 11.06 -17.38
CA LEU A 249 -1.39 11.29 -17.64
C LEU A 249 -0.88 12.62 -17.10
N VAL A 250 -1.69 13.70 -17.15
CA VAL A 250 -1.26 15.01 -16.64
C VAL A 250 -1.00 14.96 -15.14
N PRO A 251 -1.97 14.57 -14.27
CA PRO A 251 -1.71 14.44 -12.83
C PRO A 251 -0.67 13.35 -12.50
N PHE A 252 -0.58 12.28 -13.30
CA PHE A 252 0.43 11.26 -13.10
C PHE A 252 1.84 11.80 -13.38
N HIS A 253 2.02 12.56 -14.45
CA HIS A 253 3.32 13.19 -14.77
C HIS A 253 3.76 14.21 -13.72
N GLU A 254 2.83 14.92 -13.07
CA GLU A 254 3.12 15.86 -12.01
C GLU A 254 3.87 15.21 -10.85
N ILE A 255 3.44 14.03 -10.40
CA ILE A 255 4.02 13.34 -9.24
C ILE A 255 5.03 12.25 -9.61
N ALA A 256 5.02 11.78 -10.87
CA ALA A 256 5.89 10.72 -11.36
C ALA A 256 6.58 11.10 -12.70
N PRO A 257 7.29 12.27 -12.79
CA PRO A 257 7.88 12.74 -14.06
C PRO A 257 8.97 11.80 -14.60
N HIS A 258 9.59 11.00 -13.72
CA HIS A 258 10.66 10.07 -14.07
C HIS A 258 10.20 8.62 -14.24
N TRP A 259 8.90 8.37 -14.12
CA TRP A 259 8.36 7.05 -14.32
C TRP A 259 8.50 6.61 -15.78
N ILE A 260 8.93 5.36 -15.97
CA ILE A 260 9.13 4.75 -17.29
C ILE A 260 8.25 3.50 -17.35
N HIS A 261 7.43 3.43 -18.39
CA HIS A 261 6.62 2.26 -18.68
C HIS A 261 7.48 1.04 -19.04
N PRO A 262 7.02 -0.21 -18.82
CA PRO A 262 7.72 -1.41 -19.27
C PRO A 262 8.07 -1.44 -20.76
N SER A 263 7.36 -0.67 -21.63
CA SER A 263 7.72 -0.48 -23.04
C SER A 263 8.94 0.43 -23.26
N GLY A 264 9.46 1.09 -22.22
CA GLY A 264 10.56 2.04 -22.28
C GLY A 264 10.17 3.50 -22.51
N LEU A 265 8.87 3.83 -22.66
CA LEU A 265 8.40 5.21 -22.82
C LEU A 265 8.19 5.89 -21.46
N SER A 266 8.57 7.16 -21.36
CA SER A 266 8.30 8.00 -20.20
C SER A 266 6.88 8.61 -20.24
N THR A 267 6.38 9.06 -19.08
CA THR A 267 5.10 9.82 -19.01
C THR A 267 5.07 11.01 -19.94
N LYS A 268 6.20 11.73 -20.08
CA LYS A 268 6.34 12.86 -21.00
C LYS A 268 6.14 12.44 -22.46
N GLN A 269 6.77 11.34 -22.88
CA GLN A 269 6.64 10.83 -24.25
C GLN A 269 5.20 10.40 -24.56
N TYR A 270 4.50 9.81 -23.59
CA TYR A 270 3.08 9.50 -23.75
C TYR A 270 2.23 10.76 -23.89
N LEU A 271 2.49 11.80 -23.08
CA LEU A 271 1.80 13.10 -23.21
C LEU A 271 2.04 13.75 -24.58
N GLU A 272 3.26 13.68 -25.13
CA GLU A 272 3.60 14.21 -26.46
C GLU A 272 2.92 13.44 -27.61
N GLN A 273 2.57 12.17 -27.39
CA GLN A 273 1.90 11.31 -28.38
C GLN A 273 0.37 11.33 -28.26
N LEU A 274 -0.15 12.00 -27.22
CA LEU A 274 -1.57 11.97 -26.94
C LEU A 274 -2.33 12.81 -27.98
N GLU A 275 -3.25 12.18 -28.68
CA GLU A 275 -4.16 12.84 -29.64
C GLU A 275 -5.42 13.42 -28.96
N ASP A 276 -5.48 13.37 -27.62
CA ASP A 276 -6.61 13.80 -26.82
C ASP A 276 -6.65 15.34 -26.72
N GLU A 277 -7.62 15.97 -27.42
CA GLU A 277 -7.88 17.42 -27.34
C GLU A 277 -8.62 17.83 -26.06
N GLN A 278 -8.76 16.94 -25.09
CA GLN A 278 -9.48 17.21 -23.86
C GLN A 278 -8.86 18.39 -23.10
N ALA A 279 -9.65 19.43 -22.89
CA ALA A 279 -9.24 20.57 -22.07
C ALA A 279 -9.09 20.12 -20.60
N ILE A 280 -7.88 20.25 -20.05
CA ILE A 280 -7.56 19.98 -18.67
C ILE A 280 -7.26 21.29 -17.98
N VAL A 281 -8.02 21.61 -16.94
CA VAL A 281 -7.88 22.85 -16.19
C VAL A 281 -7.50 22.53 -14.76
N LEU A 282 -6.39 23.11 -14.27
CA LEU A 282 -6.04 23.07 -12.86
C LEU A 282 -7.17 23.74 -12.05
N GLN A 283 -7.83 22.96 -11.17
CA GLN A 283 -8.95 23.44 -10.37
C GLN A 283 -8.51 23.79 -8.95
N VAL A 284 -7.77 22.88 -8.29
CA VAL A 284 -7.28 23.06 -6.92
C VAL A 284 -5.79 22.79 -6.90
N PRO A 285 -4.95 23.81 -6.65
CA PRO A 285 -3.51 23.63 -6.49
C PRO A 285 -3.21 22.69 -5.30
N LYS A 286 -2.14 21.91 -5.42
CA LYS A 286 -1.75 20.91 -4.40
C LYS A 286 -1.61 21.52 -3.00
N GLU A 287 -1.05 22.72 -2.91
CA GLU A 287 -0.83 23.45 -1.65
C GLU A 287 -2.12 23.86 -0.93
N SER A 288 -3.25 23.83 -1.65
CA SER A 288 -4.58 24.14 -1.11
C SER A 288 -5.36 22.92 -0.65
N ILE A 289 -4.82 21.71 -0.88
CA ILE A 289 -5.46 20.44 -0.48
C ILE A 289 -5.01 20.10 0.94
N THR A 290 -5.97 19.93 1.85
CA THR A 290 -5.73 19.55 3.25
C THR A 290 -6.10 18.08 3.44
N ILE A 291 -5.20 17.27 4.00
CA ILE A 291 -5.39 15.84 4.28
C ILE A 291 -4.98 15.58 5.73
#